data_9efcf58d0fc8e53033882772bd95d82c
#
_entry.id   9efcf58d0fc8e53033882772bd95d82c
#
_cell.length_a   1.000
_cell.length_b   1.000
_cell.length_c   1.000
_cell.angle_alpha   90.00
_cell.angle_beta   90.00
_cell.angle_gamma   90.00
#
_symmetry.space_group_name_H-M   'P 1'
#
loop_
_entity.id
_entity.type
_entity.pdbx_description
1 polymer ?
#
loop_
_entity_poly.entity_id
_entity_poly.type
_entity_poly.pdbx_seq_one_letter_code
_entity_poly.pdbx_strand_id
1 'polypeptide(L)'
;KSNKVLVVAHRGNWRSAPENSTAAIDSAIAMKVDIVEIDIQKTKDGQLILMHDNTLDRTTTGKGEIKNWTLADIKKLKLKDKDGKVTNYVVPTLEEALLTAKGKIMVNLDKAYDIFDDVYAILEKTETQNQVIMKGGQPIETVKREFGSYLDKVLYMPVIDLGNKEAEKIITDYLKELRPAAFEIIYSDPKNPLPPKIKQLLFKKSLIWYNTLWGSLAGNHDDNLALTDPEKSYGYLIEQLGARILQ
;
A
#
# COMPACT_ATOMS: atom_id res chain seq x y z
N LYS A 1 13.41 1.81 21.10
CA LYS A 1 12.51 1.67 19.94
C LYS A 1 11.09 1.86 20.44
N SER A 2 10.32 2.72 19.77
CA SER A 2 8.91 2.98 20.09
C SER A 2 8.10 1.68 19.96
N ASN A 3 7.18 1.41 20.90
CA ASN A 3 6.18 0.35 20.78
C ASN A 3 4.94 0.82 19.98
N LYS A 4 5.02 1.99 19.34
CA LYS A 4 3.94 2.54 18.54
C LYS A 4 3.58 1.58 17.40
N VAL A 5 2.30 1.34 17.20
CA VAL A 5 1.74 0.72 16.02
C VAL A 5 1.43 1.83 15.02
N LEU A 6 1.90 1.70 13.79
CA LEU A 6 1.64 2.62 12.70
C LEU A 6 0.32 2.23 12.02
N VAL A 7 -0.49 3.22 11.69
CA VAL A 7 -1.79 3.03 11.03
C VAL A 7 -1.69 3.46 9.58
N VAL A 8 -2.29 2.66 8.69
CA VAL A 8 -2.31 2.91 7.25
C VAL A 8 -3.73 3.19 6.79
N ALA A 9 -3.94 4.28 6.08
CA ALA A 9 -5.21 4.60 5.43
C ALA A 9 -5.22 4.03 4.01
N HIS A 10 -6.01 2.96 3.79
CA HIS A 10 -6.22 2.31 2.49
C HIS A 10 -6.92 3.25 1.51
N ARG A 11 -6.26 3.56 0.39
CA ARG A 11 -6.72 4.52 -0.64
C ARG A 11 -7.03 5.92 -0.07
N GLY A 12 -6.35 6.32 1.01
CA GLY A 12 -6.66 7.51 1.78
C GLY A 12 -7.85 7.31 2.73
N ASN A 13 -8.37 8.40 3.32
CA ASN A 13 -9.61 8.32 4.11
C ASN A 13 -10.84 8.33 3.20
N TRP A 14 -11.09 7.21 2.53
CA TRP A 14 -12.17 7.04 1.55
C TRP A 14 -13.58 7.13 2.16
N ARG A 15 -13.71 7.07 3.48
CA ARG A 15 -15.00 7.28 4.16
C ARG A 15 -15.44 8.75 4.15
N SER A 16 -14.48 9.67 4.04
CA SER A 16 -14.74 11.12 4.09
C SER A 16 -14.57 11.82 2.73
N ALA A 17 -13.87 11.19 1.79
CA ALA A 17 -13.61 11.72 0.44
C ALA A 17 -13.50 10.56 -0.56
N PRO A 18 -13.61 10.79 -1.87
CA PRO A 18 -13.42 9.72 -2.86
C PRO A 18 -12.08 9.00 -2.68
N GLU A 19 -12.08 7.66 -2.77
CA GLU A 19 -10.85 6.86 -2.71
C GLU A 19 -9.83 7.31 -3.75
N ASN A 20 -8.53 7.16 -3.44
CA ASN A 20 -7.46 7.54 -4.37
C ASN A 20 -7.54 9.00 -4.86
N SER A 21 -7.97 9.92 -4.00
CA SER A 21 -8.02 11.36 -4.29
C SER A 21 -7.09 12.15 -3.39
N THR A 22 -6.69 13.33 -3.83
CA THR A 22 -5.91 14.27 -2.97
C THR A 22 -6.69 14.66 -1.72
N ALA A 23 -8.03 14.78 -1.82
CA ALA A 23 -8.89 15.04 -0.66
C ALA A 23 -8.88 13.90 0.36
N ALA A 24 -8.82 12.63 -0.08
CA ALA A 24 -8.70 11.48 0.82
C ALA A 24 -7.31 11.43 1.50
N ILE A 25 -6.26 11.86 0.78
CA ILE A 25 -4.90 12.01 1.35
C ILE A 25 -4.89 13.13 2.40
N ASP A 26 -5.42 14.32 2.09
CA ASP A 26 -5.51 15.44 3.04
C ASP A 26 -6.31 15.07 4.28
N SER A 27 -7.41 14.31 4.11
CA SER A 27 -8.20 13.81 5.22
C SER A 27 -7.43 12.82 6.11
N ALA A 28 -6.63 11.91 5.52
CA ALA A 28 -5.76 11.00 6.26
C ALA A 28 -4.69 11.77 7.05
N ILE A 29 -4.09 12.81 6.45
CA ILE A 29 -3.14 13.72 7.12
C ILE A 29 -3.81 14.42 8.31
N ALA A 30 -5.02 14.96 8.13
CA ALA A 30 -5.76 15.62 9.20
C ALA A 30 -6.09 14.68 10.37
N MET A 31 -6.33 13.41 10.10
CA MET A 31 -6.50 12.35 11.10
C MET A 31 -5.20 11.91 11.77
N LYS A 32 -4.05 12.43 11.33
CA LYS A 32 -2.70 12.05 11.83
C LYS A 32 -2.40 10.55 11.65
N VAL A 33 -2.87 9.97 10.55
CA VAL A 33 -2.51 8.62 10.15
C VAL A 33 -1.03 8.62 9.74
N ASP A 34 -0.33 7.53 9.98
CA ASP A 34 1.12 7.45 9.75
C ASP A 34 1.49 7.24 8.28
N ILE A 35 0.68 6.45 7.57
CA ILE A 35 0.92 6.06 6.18
C ILE A 35 -0.39 6.14 5.41
N VAL A 36 -0.36 6.65 4.19
CA VAL A 36 -1.45 6.51 3.23
C VAL A 36 -1.06 5.52 2.14
N GLU A 37 -1.93 4.59 1.83
CA GLU A 37 -1.77 3.71 0.69
C GLU A 37 -2.58 4.26 -0.48
N ILE A 38 -2.00 4.17 -1.69
CA ILE A 38 -2.61 4.61 -2.96
C ILE A 38 -2.25 3.67 -4.10
N ASP A 39 -3.19 3.49 -5.02
CA ASP A 39 -3.04 2.62 -6.20
C ASP A 39 -2.67 3.42 -7.44
N ILE A 40 -1.75 2.88 -8.26
CA ILE A 40 -1.25 3.54 -9.46
C ILE A 40 -1.74 2.82 -10.70
N GLN A 41 -2.19 3.60 -11.69
CA GLN A 41 -2.54 3.14 -13.03
C GLN A 41 -1.87 4.02 -14.09
N LYS A 42 -1.61 3.44 -15.27
CA LYS A 42 -1.00 4.14 -16.40
C LYS A 42 -2.04 4.40 -17.49
N THR A 43 -2.13 5.64 -17.94
CA THR A 43 -3.04 6.07 -19.02
C THR A 43 -2.50 5.69 -20.41
N LYS A 44 -3.31 5.87 -21.45
CA LYS A 44 -2.95 5.66 -22.86
C LYS A 44 -1.71 6.46 -23.28
N ASP A 45 -1.58 7.68 -22.79
CA ASP A 45 -0.45 8.59 -23.07
C ASP A 45 0.67 8.52 -22.04
N GLY A 46 0.71 7.40 -21.25
CA GLY A 46 1.81 7.07 -20.34
C GLY A 46 1.83 7.86 -19.04
N GLN A 47 0.78 8.62 -18.70
CA GLN A 47 0.72 9.37 -17.47
C GLN A 47 0.29 8.47 -16.30
N LEU A 48 0.84 8.70 -15.11
CA LEU A 48 0.49 7.96 -13.91
C LEU A 48 -0.61 8.69 -13.12
N ILE A 49 -1.69 7.97 -12.85
CA ILE A 49 -2.86 8.46 -12.11
C ILE A 49 -3.15 7.57 -10.91
N LEU A 50 -3.92 8.07 -9.95
CA LEU A 50 -4.43 7.28 -8.85
C LEU A 50 -5.75 6.61 -9.22
N MET A 51 -5.76 5.29 -9.25
CA MET A 51 -6.98 4.49 -9.48
C MET A 51 -6.73 3.04 -9.07
N HIS A 52 -7.67 2.43 -8.35
CA HIS A 52 -7.55 1.01 -8.00
C HIS A 52 -7.90 0.10 -9.18
N ASP A 53 -9.05 0.32 -9.80
CA ASP A 53 -9.55 -0.54 -10.87
C ASP A 53 -8.84 -0.24 -12.20
N ASN A 54 -8.79 -1.23 -13.08
CA ASN A 54 -8.30 -1.03 -14.45
C ASN A 54 -9.28 -0.26 -15.32
N THR A 55 -10.50 0.01 -14.80
CA THR A 55 -11.58 0.73 -15.48
C THR A 55 -12.05 1.94 -14.68
N LEU A 56 -12.68 2.89 -15.37
CA LEU A 56 -13.17 4.14 -14.81
C LEU A 56 -14.56 4.02 -14.14
N ASP A 57 -15.27 2.92 -14.37
CA ASP A 57 -16.72 2.77 -14.18
C ASP A 57 -17.18 2.96 -12.74
N ARG A 58 -16.48 2.35 -11.77
CA ARG A 58 -16.91 2.33 -10.37
C ARG A 58 -16.73 3.68 -9.69
N THR A 59 -15.56 4.29 -9.86
CA THR A 59 -15.14 5.45 -9.06
C THR A 59 -15.19 6.78 -9.80
N THR A 60 -15.58 6.78 -11.09
CA THR A 60 -15.68 8.02 -11.89
C THR A 60 -16.98 8.11 -12.69
N THR A 61 -17.20 9.26 -13.35
CA THR A 61 -18.28 9.45 -14.31
C THR A 61 -17.95 8.87 -15.70
N GLY A 62 -16.72 8.39 -15.93
CA GLY A 62 -16.28 7.73 -17.16
C GLY A 62 -16.60 6.24 -17.19
N LYS A 63 -16.30 5.59 -18.31
CA LYS A 63 -16.51 4.15 -18.51
C LYS A 63 -15.38 3.54 -19.33
N GLY A 64 -15.09 2.26 -19.07
CA GLY A 64 -14.13 1.47 -19.82
C GLY A 64 -12.71 1.54 -19.28
N GLU A 65 -11.79 0.88 -19.97
CA GLU A 65 -10.42 0.67 -19.53
C GLU A 65 -9.57 1.95 -19.56
N ILE A 66 -8.84 2.22 -18.50
CA ILE A 66 -7.95 3.39 -18.33
C ILE A 66 -6.91 3.46 -19.45
N LYS A 67 -6.35 2.33 -19.87
CA LYS A 67 -5.35 2.26 -20.96
C LYS A 67 -5.81 2.82 -22.30
N ASN A 68 -7.12 3.05 -22.48
CA ASN A 68 -7.71 3.62 -23.68
C ASN A 68 -7.96 5.14 -23.59
N TRP A 69 -7.72 5.75 -22.42
CA TRP A 69 -7.97 7.15 -22.13
C TRP A 69 -6.70 7.95 -21.95
N THR A 70 -6.66 9.17 -22.49
CA THR A 70 -5.58 10.13 -22.21
C THR A 70 -5.79 10.79 -20.85
N LEU A 71 -4.73 11.30 -20.24
CA LEU A 71 -4.85 12.10 -19.01
C LEU A 71 -5.80 13.28 -19.20
N ALA A 72 -5.70 13.99 -20.34
CA ALA A 72 -6.55 15.14 -20.64
C ALA A 72 -8.04 14.81 -20.61
N ASP A 73 -8.42 13.62 -21.07
CA ASP A 73 -9.81 13.17 -21.04
C ASP A 73 -10.24 12.68 -19.66
N ILE A 74 -9.38 11.96 -18.95
CA ILE A 74 -9.63 11.53 -17.57
C ILE A 74 -9.83 12.74 -16.62
N LYS A 75 -9.09 13.82 -16.81
CA LYS A 75 -9.23 15.04 -16.01
C LYS A 75 -10.57 15.76 -16.17
N LYS A 76 -11.36 15.46 -17.20
CA LYS A 76 -12.73 15.96 -17.38
C LYS A 76 -13.76 15.19 -16.54
N LEU A 77 -13.40 13.98 -16.09
CA LEU A 77 -14.26 13.12 -15.29
C LEU A 77 -14.31 13.58 -13.83
N LYS A 78 -15.42 13.25 -13.17
CA LYS A 78 -15.61 13.48 -11.75
C LYS A 78 -15.49 12.17 -10.97
N LEU A 79 -14.88 12.22 -9.82
CA LEU A 79 -14.83 11.11 -8.87
C LEU A 79 -16.20 10.94 -8.20
N LYS A 80 -16.52 9.70 -7.87
CA LYS A 80 -17.66 9.32 -7.04
C LYS A 80 -17.17 9.03 -5.61
N ASP A 81 -18.00 9.35 -4.62
CA ASP A 81 -17.77 8.95 -3.25
C ASP A 81 -18.11 7.45 -3.01
N LYS A 82 -17.96 7.00 -1.75
CA LYS A 82 -18.23 5.61 -1.34
C LYS A 82 -19.67 5.14 -1.61
N ASP A 83 -20.62 6.07 -1.73
CA ASP A 83 -22.04 5.80 -1.98
C ASP A 83 -22.38 5.92 -3.48
N GLY A 84 -21.38 6.14 -4.34
CA GLY A 84 -21.54 6.29 -5.79
C GLY A 84 -22.03 7.67 -6.24
N LYS A 85 -22.12 8.63 -5.32
CA LYS A 85 -22.53 10.00 -5.63
C LYS A 85 -21.39 10.76 -6.30
N VAL A 86 -21.71 11.45 -7.40
CA VAL A 86 -20.74 12.29 -8.11
C VAL A 86 -20.33 13.49 -7.26
N THR A 87 -19.03 13.71 -7.17
CA THR A 87 -18.43 14.82 -6.42
C THR A 87 -17.84 15.88 -7.37
N ASN A 88 -17.25 16.93 -6.84
CA ASN A 88 -16.49 17.92 -7.62
C ASN A 88 -15.02 17.55 -7.83
N TYR A 89 -14.54 16.48 -7.17
CA TYR A 89 -13.15 16.03 -7.29
C TYR A 89 -12.89 15.36 -8.63
N VAL A 90 -11.64 15.43 -9.08
CA VAL A 90 -11.15 14.81 -10.31
C VAL A 90 -10.08 13.77 -9.98
N VAL A 91 -9.81 12.86 -10.93
CA VAL A 91 -8.74 11.87 -10.78
C VAL A 91 -7.39 12.58 -10.69
N PRO A 92 -6.61 12.39 -9.62
CA PRO A 92 -5.30 13.01 -9.50
C PRO A 92 -4.23 12.21 -10.26
N THR A 93 -3.17 12.91 -10.67
CA THR A 93 -1.92 12.27 -11.08
C THR A 93 -1.14 11.81 -9.84
N LEU A 94 -0.18 10.89 -10.04
CA LEU A 94 0.76 10.52 -9.00
C LEU A 94 1.55 11.73 -8.48
N GLU A 95 1.96 12.64 -9.38
CA GLU A 95 2.66 13.87 -9.01
C GLU A 95 1.81 14.74 -8.05
N GLU A 96 0.55 14.98 -8.38
CA GLU A 96 -0.37 15.76 -7.52
C GLU A 96 -0.54 15.12 -6.15
N ALA A 97 -0.67 13.79 -6.10
CA ALA A 97 -0.80 13.04 -4.86
C ALA A 97 0.46 13.12 -3.99
N LEU A 98 1.64 12.94 -4.58
CA LEU A 98 2.92 13.02 -3.87
C LEU A 98 3.20 14.42 -3.34
N LEU A 99 2.89 15.46 -4.12
CA LEU A 99 3.01 16.85 -3.65
C LEU A 99 2.04 17.16 -2.50
N THR A 100 0.84 16.60 -2.51
CA THR A 100 -0.12 16.71 -1.39
C THR A 100 0.43 16.05 -0.12
N ALA A 101 1.07 14.89 -0.24
CA ALA A 101 1.62 14.11 0.87
C ALA A 101 2.99 14.62 1.35
N LYS A 102 3.75 15.35 0.51
CA LYS A 102 5.16 15.73 0.74
C LYS A 102 5.37 16.38 2.11
N GLY A 103 6.26 15.76 2.91
CA GLY A 103 6.62 16.22 4.24
C GLY A 103 5.55 16.06 5.33
N LYS A 104 4.41 15.40 5.01
CA LYS A 104 3.26 15.29 5.94
C LYS A 104 2.90 13.86 6.32
N ILE A 105 3.01 12.90 5.39
CA ILE A 105 2.60 11.51 5.60
C ILE A 105 3.44 10.58 4.72
N MET A 106 3.78 9.39 5.20
CA MET A 106 4.40 8.35 4.37
C MET A 106 3.39 7.82 3.34
N VAL A 107 3.88 7.40 2.17
CA VAL A 107 3.04 6.89 1.08
C VAL A 107 3.44 5.47 0.72
N ASN A 108 2.50 4.53 0.77
CA ASN A 108 2.66 3.19 0.24
C ASN A 108 2.05 3.12 -1.16
N LEU A 109 2.86 2.76 -2.17
CA LEU A 109 2.43 2.66 -3.56
C LEU A 109 2.05 1.22 -3.90
N ASP A 110 0.78 0.98 -4.20
CA ASP A 110 0.31 -0.28 -4.77
C ASP A 110 0.27 -0.23 -6.29
N LYS A 111 0.37 -1.42 -6.95
CA LYS A 111 0.38 -1.59 -8.41
C LYS A 111 1.51 -0.84 -9.14
N ALA A 112 2.57 -0.50 -8.43
CA ALA A 112 3.68 0.29 -8.96
C ALA A 112 4.86 -0.56 -9.45
N TYR A 113 4.91 -1.88 -9.12
CA TYR A 113 6.05 -2.74 -9.38
C TYR A 113 6.45 -2.78 -10.87
N ASP A 114 5.49 -3.07 -11.76
CA ASP A 114 5.76 -3.25 -13.20
C ASP A 114 6.01 -1.93 -13.97
N ILE A 115 5.81 -0.79 -13.31
CA ILE A 115 5.96 0.57 -13.88
C ILE A 115 6.91 1.43 -13.07
N PHE A 116 7.88 0.79 -12.39
CA PHE A 116 8.71 1.45 -11.39
C PHE A 116 9.59 2.57 -11.95
N ASP A 117 10.13 2.42 -13.15
CA ASP A 117 10.95 3.48 -13.78
C ASP A 117 10.16 4.76 -13.97
N ASP A 118 8.90 4.66 -14.44
CA ASP A 118 8.02 5.82 -14.58
C ASP A 118 7.67 6.43 -13.21
N VAL A 119 7.42 5.58 -12.21
CA VAL A 119 7.16 6.03 -10.83
C VAL A 119 8.37 6.74 -10.26
N TYR A 120 9.56 6.15 -10.40
CA TYR A 120 10.78 6.71 -9.83
C TYR A 120 11.11 8.10 -10.41
N ALA A 121 10.89 8.31 -11.71
CA ALA A 121 11.06 9.62 -12.33
C ALA A 121 10.16 10.70 -11.68
N ILE A 122 8.94 10.33 -11.25
CA ILE A 122 8.05 11.24 -10.53
C ILE A 122 8.52 11.44 -9.08
N LEU A 123 9.03 10.40 -8.41
CA LEU A 123 9.60 10.53 -7.08
C LEU A 123 10.78 11.50 -7.06
N GLU A 124 11.68 11.42 -8.05
CA GLU A 124 12.79 12.37 -8.20
C GLU A 124 12.28 13.79 -8.44
N LYS A 125 11.36 13.97 -9.38
CA LYS A 125 10.76 15.25 -9.70
C LYS A 125 10.10 15.93 -8.49
N THR A 126 9.44 15.14 -7.64
CA THR A 126 8.74 15.63 -6.44
C THR A 126 9.62 15.65 -5.20
N GLU A 127 10.84 15.06 -5.25
CA GLU A 127 11.76 14.87 -4.11
C GLU A 127 11.09 14.11 -2.95
N THR A 128 10.39 13.01 -3.27
CA THR A 128 9.65 12.20 -2.28
C THR A 128 10.19 10.79 -2.11
N GLN A 129 11.36 10.46 -2.66
CA GLN A 129 11.96 9.11 -2.63
C GLN A 129 12.04 8.54 -1.21
N ASN A 130 12.44 9.36 -0.24
CA ASN A 130 12.60 8.95 1.17
C ASN A 130 11.26 8.84 1.94
N GLN A 131 10.14 9.18 1.32
CA GLN A 131 8.81 9.22 1.93
C GLN A 131 7.90 8.14 1.38
N VAL A 132 8.38 7.37 0.40
CA VAL A 132 7.58 6.40 -0.34
C VAL A 132 8.04 4.98 -0.05
N ILE A 133 7.07 4.09 0.14
CA ILE A 133 7.27 2.65 0.25
C ILE A 133 6.85 2.02 -1.08
N MET A 134 7.80 1.33 -1.71
CA MET A 134 7.55 0.48 -2.86
C MET A 134 7.43 -0.95 -2.40
N LYS A 135 6.51 -1.73 -2.98
CA LYS A 135 6.30 -3.11 -2.57
C LYS A 135 6.18 -4.08 -3.74
N GLY A 136 6.46 -5.35 -3.47
CA GLY A 136 6.30 -6.43 -4.43
C GLY A 136 6.47 -7.80 -3.78
N GLY A 137 5.90 -8.82 -4.43
CA GLY A 137 5.95 -10.22 -3.98
C GLY A 137 7.08 -11.04 -4.62
N GLN A 138 7.98 -10.42 -5.35
CA GLN A 138 9.06 -11.12 -6.06
C GLN A 138 10.18 -11.57 -5.11
N PRO A 139 10.90 -12.69 -5.42
CA PRO A 139 12.11 -13.06 -4.70
C PRO A 139 13.19 -11.96 -4.82
N ILE A 140 14.07 -11.84 -3.81
CA ILE A 140 15.08 -10.79 -3.73
C ILE A 140 16.00 -10.75 -4.95
N GLU A 141 16.36 -11.89 -5.52
CA GLU A 141 17.21 -11.97 -6.74
C GLU A 141 16.52 -11.29 -7.93
N THR A 142 15.21 -11.47 -8.08
CA THR A 142 14.43 -10.81 -9.13
C THR A 142 14.37 -9.31 -8.89
N VAL A 143 14.09 -8.90 -7.65
CA VAL A 143 14.04 -7.47 -7.28
C VAL A 143 15.39 -6.79 -7.50
N LYS A 144 16.50 -7.43 -7.15
CA LYS A 144 17.85 -6.90 -7.42
C LYS A 144 18.14 -6.75 -8.92
N ARG A 145 17.70 -7.71 -9.71
CA ARG A 145 17.87 -7.65 -11.17
C ARG A 145 17.04 -6.51 -11.79
N GLU A 146 15.80 -6.32 -11.32
CA GLU A 146 14.84 -5.37 -11.88
C GLU A 146 14.98 -3.98 -11.29
N PHE A 147 15.26 -3.87 -9.99
CA PHE A 147 15.29 -2.60 -9.23
C PHE A 147 16.63 -2.32 -8.54
N GLY A 148 17.69 -3.07 -8.81
CA GLY A 148 18.96 -2.94 -8.09
C GLY A 148 19.48 -1.51 -8.00
N SER A 149 19.27 -0.70 -9.06
CA SER A 149 19.67 0.71 -9.12
C SER A 149 18.84 1.65 -8.22
N TYR A 150 17.73 1.17 -7.65
CA TYR A 150 16.80 1.96 -6.82
C TYR A 150 16.78 1.54 -5.35
N LEU A 151 17.24 0.33 -5.01
CA LEU A 151 17.07 -0.28 -3.67
C LEU A 151 17.78 0.49 -2.54
N ASP A 152 18.75 1.32 -2.86
CA ASP A 152 19.42 2.23 -1.92
C ASP A 152 18.77 3.62 -1.84
N LYS A 153 17.79 3.89 -2.72
CA LYS A 153 17.15 5.21 -2.89
C LYS A 153 15.69 5.25 -2.44
N VAL A 154 15.05 4.08 -2.30
CA VAL A 154 13.64 3.96 -1.89
C VAL A 154 13.48 2.92 -0.78
N LEU A 155 12.40 3.03 -0.01
CA LEU A 155 12.02 1.98 0.92
C LEU A 155 11.30 0.87 0.14
N TYR A 156 11.94 -0.28 0.00
CA TYR A 156 11.32 -1.45 -0.60
C TYR A 156 10.79 -2.39 0.49
N MET A 157 9.52 -2.79 0.38
CA MET A 157 8.83 -3.69 1.30
C MET A 157 8.40 -4.98 0.59
N PRO A 158 8.97 -6.13 0.95
CA PRO A 158 8.51 -7.41 0.43
C PRO A 158 7.11 -7.75 0.93
N VAL A 159 6.26 -8.25 0.03
CA VAL A 159 4.96 -8.83 0.34
C VAL A 159 5.09 -10.35 0.35
N ILE A 160 4.81 -10.98 1.46
CA ILE A 160 5.01 -12.42 1.66
C ILE A 160 3.68 -13.11 1.96
N ASP A 161 3.24 -13.98 1.05
CA ASP A 161 2.12 -14.88 1.30
C ASP A 161 2.62 -16.15 2.02
N LEU A 162 2.16 -16.36 3.25
CA LEU A 162 2.52 -17.54 4.05
C LEU A 162 1.84 -18.85 3.56
N GLY A 163 0.99 -18.79 2.54
CA GLY A 163 0.57 -19.95 1.78
C GLY A 163 1.66 -20.50 0.86
N ASN A 164 2.67 -19.70 0.55
CA ASN A 164 3.84 -20.15 -0.20
C ASN A 164 4.76 -20.99 0.68
N LYS A 165 5.09 -22.20 0.24
CA LYS A 165 5.99 -23.13 0.98
C LYS A 165 7.40 -22.59 1.17
N GLU A 166 7.86 -21.65 0.34
CA GLU A 166 9.17 -21.01 0.39
C GLU A 166 9.17 -19.71 1.23
N ALA A 167 8.06 -19.34 1.88
CA ALA A 167 7.91 -18.06 2.57
C ALA A 167 9.04 -17.78 3.58
N GLU A 168 9.38 -18.75 4.44
CA GLU A 168 10.46 -18.60 5.42
C GLU A 168 11.83 -18.38 4.75
N LYS A 169 12.09 -19.09 3.65
CA LYS A 169 13.32 -18.93 2.86
C LYS A 169 13.38 -17.54 2.23
N ILE A 170 12.29 -17.11 1.59
CA ILE A 170 12.22 -15.80 0.95
C ILE A 170 12.48 -14.68 1.97
N ILE A 171 11.87 -14.73 3.16
CA ILE A 171 12.11 -13.77 4.23
C ILE A 171 13.58 -13.79 4.67
N THR A 172 14.16 -14.97 4.81
CA THR A 172 15.56 -15.12 5.22
C THR A 172 16.53 -14.54 4.19
N ASP A 173 16.28 -14.78 2.91
CA ASP A 173 17.06 -14.22 1.80
C ASP A 173 16.98 -12.69 1.79
N TYR A 174 15.79 -12.10 1.96
CA TYR A 174 15.63 -10.65 2.08
C TYR A 174 16.36 -10.07 3.30
N LEU A 175 16.30 -10.74 4.47
CA LEU A 175 17.01 -10.29 5.67
C LEU A 175 18.52 -10.30 5.49
N LYS A 176 19.04 -11.27 4.75
CA LYS A 176 20.48 -11.39 4.45
C LYS A 176 20.94 -10.30 3.49
N GLU A 177 20.15 -10.00 2.44
CA GLU A 177 20.61 -9.28 1.27
C GLU A 177 20.18 -7.81 1.21
N LEU A 178 19.02 -7.47 1.78
CA LEU A 178 18.47 -6.11 1.73
C LEU A 178 18.18 -5.54 3.13
N ARG A 179 17.78 -6.38 4.10
CA ARG A 179 17.30 -5.96 5.43
C ARG A 179 16.19 -4.90 5.36
N PRO A 180 15.06 -5.21 4.74
CA PRO A 180 13.98 -4.25 4.57
C PRO A 180 13.46 -3.74 5.91
N ALA A 181 13.00 -2.49 5.95
CA ALA A 181 12.44 -1.87 7.16
C ALA A 181 11.17 -2.58 7.66
N ALA A 182 10.37 -3.12 6.74
CA ALA A 182 9.14 -3.86 7.03
C ALA A 182 8.93 -5.00 6.03
N PHE A 183 8.12 -5.98 6.43
CA PHE A 183 7.52 -7.01 5.58
C PHE A 183 6.00 -6.92 5.69
N GLU A 184 5.30 -6.90 4.56
CA GLU A 184 3.86 -7.13 4.52
C GLU A 184 3.62 -8.64 4.50
N ILE A 185 2.94 -9.15 5.52
CA ILE A 185 2.67 -10.58 5.70
C ILE A 185 1.19 -10.85 5.42
N ILE A 186 0.92 -11.80 4.54
CA ILE A 186 -0.42 -12.23 4.16
C ILE A 186 -0.60 -13.71 4.52
N TYR A 187 -1.72 -14.06 5.13
CA TYR A 187 -2.14 -15.45 5.34
C TYR A 187 -3.66 -15.53 5.47
N SER A 188 -4.26 -16.55 4.86
CA SER A 188 -5.71 -16.75 4.85
C SER A 188 -6.19 -17.75 5.89
N ASP A 189 -5.41 -18.81 6.15
CA ASP A 189 -5.75 -19.85 7.12
C ASP A 189 -5.41 -19.42 8.55
N PRO A 190 -6.40 -19.21 9.44
CA PRO A 190 -6.16 -18.84 10.84
C PRO A 190 -5.38 -19.92 11.63
N LYS A 191 -5.30 -21.14 11.12
CA LYS A 191 -4.52 -22.24 11.71
C LYS A 191 -3.10 -22.34 11.15
N ASN A 192 -2.68 -21.43 10.27
CA ASN A 192 -1.33 -21.41 9.71
C ASN A 192 -0.30 -21.32 10.87
N PRO A 193 0.66 -22.25 10.97
CA PRO A 193 1.64 -22.26 12.07
C PRO A 193 2.79 -21.25 11.86
N LEU A 194 2.88 -20.62 10.68
CA LEU A 194 4.02 -19.75 10.34
C LEU A 194 4.00 -18.37 11.01
N PRO A 195 2.87 -17.65 11.19
CA PRO A 195 2.91 -16.29 11.72
C PRO A 195 3.68 -16.13 13.04
N PRO A 196 3.55 -17.02 14.06
CA PRO A 196 4.39 -16.93 15.26
C PRO A 196 5.88 -17.14 15.00
N LYS A 197 6.25 -18.00 14.05
CA LYS A 197 7.65 -18.19 13.65
C LYS A 197 8.20 -16.96 12.95
N ILE A 198 7.42 -16.34 12.07
CA ILE A 198 7.81 -15.10 11.38
C ILE A 198 8.01 -13.96 12.38
N LYS A 199 7.15 -13.84 13.40
CA LYS A 199 7.38 -12.90 14.51
C LYS A 199 8.78 -13.07 15.13
N GLN A 200 9.17 -14.30 15.43
CA GLN A 200 10.50 -14.59 16.01
C GLN A 200 11.63 -14.27 15.02
N LEU A 201 11.48 -14.67 13.76
CA LEU A 201 12.46 -14.44 12.70
C LEU A 201 12.73 -12.95 12.47
N LEU A 202 11.67 -12.13 12.47
CA LEU A 202 11.73 -10.68 12.22
C LEU A 202 12.01 -9.85 13.49
N PHE A 203 11.99 -10.45 14.68
CA PHE A 203 12.16 -9.74 15.94
C PHE A 203 13.43 -8.89 15.96
N LYS A 204 13.30 -7.59 16.22
CA LYS A 204 14.36 -6.56 16.22
C LYS A 204 15.08 -6.34 14.88
N LYS A 205 14.66 -7.01 13.80
CA LYS A 205 15.27 -6.88 12.47
C LYS A 205 14.42 -6.01 11.54
N SER A 206 13.12 -6.31 11.45
CA SER A 206 12.17 -5.61 10.58
C SER A 206 10.81 -5.47 11.26
N LEU A 207 10.01 -4.52 10.82
CA LEU A 207 8.62 -4.38 11.26
C LEU A 207 7.74 -5.40 10.52
N ILE A 208 6.62 -5.76 11.14
CA ILE A 208 5.61 -6.62 10.54
C ILE A 208 4.37 -5.76 10.23
N TRP A 209 3.94 -5.82 8.98
CA TRP A 209 2.73 -5.19 8.48
C TRP A 209 1.69 -6.27 8.20
N TYR A 210 0.49 -6.11 8.73
CA TYR A 210 -0.68 -6.90 8.35
C TYR A 210 -1.75 -6.02 7.73
N ASN A 211 -2.38 -6.55 6.68
CA ASN A 211 -3.57 -6.00 6.07
C ASN A 211 -4.80 -6.56 6.76
N THR A 212 -5.65 -5.70 7.32
CA THR A 212 -6.86 -6.08 8.06
C THR A 212 -8.16 -5.82 7.30
N LEU A 213 -8.06 -5.51 6.01
CA LEU A 213 -9.19 -5.11 5.17
C LEU A 213 -10.27 -6.21 5.04
N TRP A 214 -9.85 -7.47 5.02
CA TRP A 214 -10.72 -8.64 4.99
C TRP A 214 -9.98 -9.90 5.46
N GLY A 215 -10.76 -10.89 5.93
CA GLY A 215 -10.23 -12.06 6.67
C GLY A 215 -9.17 -12.88 5.95
N SER A 216 -9.19 -12.95 4.60
CA SER A 216 -8.19 -13.71 3.83
C SER A 216 -6.78 -13.10 3.83
N LEU A 217 -6.61 -11.89 4.36
CA LEU A 217 -5.30 -11.23 4.42
C LEU A 217 -4.57 -11.43 5.75
N ALA A 218 -5.31 -11.62 6.85
CA ALA A 218 -4.75 -11.74 8.19
C ALA A 218 -5.42 -12.84 9.03
N GLY A 219 -5.74 -14.00 8.43
CA GLY A 219 -6.28 -15.15 9.14
C GLY A 219 -7.58 -14.85 9.90
N ASN A 220 -8.50 -14.11 9.31
CA ASN A 220 -9.76 -13.63 9.88
C ASN A 220 -9.63 -12.59 11.02
N HIS A 221 -8.45 -12.03 11.25
CA HIS A 221 -8.27 -10.90 12.16
C HIS A 221 -8.40 -9.58 11.40
N ASP A 222 -9.62 -9.30 10.92
CA ASP A 222 -9.93 -8.18 10.04
C ASP A 222 -10.67 -7.02 10.74
N ASP A 223 -10.93 -5.95 9.97
CA ASP A 223 -11.65 -4.77 10.44
C ASP A 223 -13.07 -5.08 10.91
N ASN A 224 -13.76 -6.05 10.28
CA ASN A 224 -15.10 -6.44 10.68
C ASN A 224 -15.10 -7.10 12.08
N LEU A 225 -14.13 -7.98 12.33
CA LEU A 225 -13.94 -8.54 13.67
C LEU A 225 -13.58 -7.44 14.68
N ALA A 226 -12.74 -6.48 14.29
CA ALA A 226 -12.33 -5.39 15.17
C ALA A 226 -13.48 -4.47 15.61
N LEU A 227 -14.53 -4.32 14.79
CA LEU A 227 -15.72 -3.55 15.17
C LEU A 227 -16.48 -4.15 16.37
N THR A 228 -16.38 -5.46 16.58
CA THR A 228 -17.07 -6.17 17.65
C THR A 228 -16.13 -6.63 18.77
N ASP A 229 -14.90 -7.01 18.43
CA ASP A 229 -13.90 -7.50 19.37
C ASP A 229 -12.48 -7.08 18.91
N PRO A 230 -12.07 -5.84 19.19
CA PRO A 230 -10.78 -5.31 18.76
C PRO A 230 -9.60 -6.07 19.36
N GLU A 231 -9.75 -6.67 20.54
CA GLU A 231 -8.69 -7.45 21.17
C GLU A 231 -8.43 -8.78 20.43
N LYS A 232 -9.47 -9.44 19.95
CA LYS A 232 -9.32 -10.65 19.13
C LYS A 232 -8.84 -10.35 17.71
N SER A 233 -9.02 -9.15 17.20
CA SER A 233 -8.52 -8.73 15.89
C SER A 233 -7.15 -8.05 16.04
N TYR A 234 -7.11 -6.74 16.17
CA TYR A 234 -5.89 -5.95 16.23
C TYR A 234 -5.00 -6.32 17.43
N GLY A 235 -5.59 -6.54 18.61
CA GLY A 235 -4.87 -6.97 19.81
C GLY A 235 -4.09 -8.25 19.55
N TYR A 236 -4.71 -9.25 18.97
CA TYR A 236 -4.04 -10.51 18.59
C TYR A 236 -2.87 -10.29 17.61
N LEU A 237 -3.08 -9.52 16.54
CA LEU A 237 -2.03 -9.24 15.56
C LEU A 237 -0.85 -8.50 16.20
N ILE A 238 -1.12 -7.54 17.08
CA ILE A 238 -0.09 -6.73 17.74
C ILE A 238 0.67 -7.56 18.79
N GLU A 239 -0.04 -8.20 19.70
CA GLU A 239 0.56 -8.85 20.88
C GLU A 239 1.07 -10.24 20.54
N GLN A 240 0.29 -11.04 19.84
CA GLN A 240 0.64 -12.42 19.55
C GLN A 240 1.51 -12.54 18.28
N LEU A 241 1.25 -11.77 17.24
CA LEU A 241 1.96 -11.86 15.97
C LEU A 241 2.96 -10.72 15.72
N GLY A 242 3.05 -9.75 16.62
CA GLY A 242 4.08 -8.71 16.60
C GLY A 242 3.87 -7.63 15.55
N ALA A 243 2.64 -7.42 15.12
CA ALA A 243 2.31 -6.32 14.20
C ALA A 243 2.81 -4.97 14.74
N ARG A 244 3.35 -4.17 13.84
CA ARG A 244 3.76 -2.79 14.09
C ARG A 244 3.21 -1.83 13.04
N ILE A 245 2.60 -2.37 12.00
CA ILE A 245 1.90 -1.62 10.96
C ILE A 245 0.60 -2.36 10.66
N LEU A 246 -0.52 -1.66 10.70
CA LEU A 246 -1.87 -2.18 10.37
C LEU A 246 -2.52 -1.30 9.30
N GLN A 247 -3.06 -1.96 8.27
CA GLN A 247 -3.79 -1.32 7.16
C GLN A 247 -5.23 -1.79 7.14
#